data_28d62bd27044a887c87a83a24dd4154e
#
_entry.id   28d62bd27044a887c87a83a24dd4154e
#
_cell.length_a   1.000
_cell.length_b   1.000
_cell.length_c   1.000
_cell.angle_alpha   90.00
_cell.angle_beta   90.00
_cell.angle_gamma   90.00
#
_symmetry.space_group_name_H-M   'P 1'
#
loop_
_entity.id
_entity.type
_entity.pdbx_description
1 polymer ?
#
loop_
_entity_poly.entity_id
_entity_poly.type
_entity_poly.pdbx_seq_one_letter_code
_entity_poly.pdbx_strand_id
1 'polypeptide(L)'
;MLWTEKMFGVKKPIIAMLHIDPLPGDPLYKSENDMDKVVEHAREDLHALQDGGVDGIIFSNEFSLPYQRNMDMVTPAAMAYVIGNLRSEIKVPYGVDAISDGRACLELAAAVKAQFVRGTFCGVYVGDGGLYNNDFSSLLRRKAALPLEDLKMLYFINPESDRNLDTRPLADIAKSTMAKAAPDGLCISANAAGQDVDDALIASVKEANKDVVVLCNTGCRLNTIERKLTTADAAV
;
A
#
# COMPACT_ATOMS: atom_id res chain seq x y z
N MET A 1 12.68 -0.67 -19.44
CA MET A 1 11.60 -1.51 -18.87
C MET A 1 11.49 -1.15 -17.39
N LEU A 2 10.34 -0.69 -16.97
CA LEU A 2 10.08 -0.38 -15.56
C LEU A 2 10.12 -1.67 -14.71
N TRP A 3 10.42 -1.54 -13.43
CA TRP A 3 10.41 -2.70 -12.51
C TRP A 3 9.01 -3.33 -12.42
N THR A 4 7.95 -2.53 -12.55
CA THR A 4 6.55 -3.00 -12.59
C THR A 4 6.32 -3.98 -13.75
N GLU A 5 6.82 -3.67 -14.94
CA GLU A 5 6.69 -4.57 -16.08
C GLU A 5 7.44 -5.90 -15.87
N LYS A 6 8.59 -5.86 -15.15
CA LYS A 6 9.32 -7.08 -14.80
C LYS A 6 8.58 -7.92 -13.75
N MET A 7 7.94 -7.27 -12.78
CA MET A 7 7.27 -7.95 -11.68
C MET A 7 5.90 -8.50 -12.09
N PHE A 8 5.11 -7.70 -12.78
CA PHE A 8 3.70 -8.00 -13.09
C PHE A 8 3.50 -8.56 -14.52
N GLY A 9 4.50 -8.52 -15.38
CA GLY A 9 4.40 -9.01 -16.76
C GLY A 9 3.65 -8.10 -17.72
N VAL A 10 3.13 -6.96 -17.24
CA VAL A 10 2.35 -5.99 -18.03
C VAL A 10 2.88 -4.57 -17.82
N LYS A 11 2.65 -3.68 -18.80
CA LYS A 11 3.16 -2.31 -18.76
C LYS A 11 2.44 -1.42 -17.74
N LYS A 12 1.16 -1.64 -17.53
CA LYS A 12 0.26 -0.82 -16.72
C LYS A 12 -0.52 -1.73 -15.76
N PRO A 13 0.13 -2.27 -14.71
CA PRO A 13 -0.51 -3.22 -13.82
C PRO A 13 -1.65 -2.59 -13.01
N ILE A 14 -2.70 -3.37 -12.82
CA ILE A 14 -3.78 -3.13 -11.87
C ILE A 14 -3.53 -3.99 -10.65
N ILE A 15 -3.34 -3.34 -9.51
CA ILE A 15 -3.06 -3.99 -8.24
C ILE A 15 -4.31 -3.86 -7.37
N ALA A 16 -4.90 -4.98 -6.99
CA ALA A 16 -6.10 -4.96 -6.18
C ALA A 16 -5.79 -5.00 -4.68
N MET A 17 -6.68 -4.40 -3.89
CA MET A 17 -6.64 -4.50 -2.44
C MET A 17 -7.42 -5.74 -1.99
N LEU A 18 -6.81 -6.56 -1.15
CA LEU A 18 -7.49 -7.57 -0.37
C LEU A 18 -7.56 -7.06 1.07
N HIS A 19 -8.75 -6.65 1.47
CA HIS A 19 -9.03 -6.09 2.79
C HIS A 19 -9.33 -7.20 3.78
N ILE A 20 -8.44 -7.42 4.74
CA ILE A 20 -8.61 -8.44 5.77
C ILE A 20 -9.65 -7.95 6.78
N ASP A 21 -10.57 -8.82 7.16
CA ASP A 21 -11.57 -8.59 8.20
C ASP A 21 -10.92 -8.15 9.54
N PRO A 22 -11.68 -7.55 10.47
CA PRO A 22 -11.15 -7.17 11.79
C PRO A 22 -10.40 -8.33 12.45
N LEU A 23 -9.23 -8.00 12.99
CA LEU A 23 -8.28 -8.95 13.56
C LEU A 23 -8.37 -8.96 15.10
N PRO A 24 -7.87 -10.00 15.78
CA PRO A 24 -7.80 -10.03 17.23
C PRO A 24 -7.10 -8.79 17.80
N GLY A 25 -7.76 -8.11 18.73
CA GLY A 25 -7.32 -6.82 19.29
C GLY A 25 -8.01 -5.61 18.68
N ASP A 26 -8.61 -5.74 17.50
CA ASP A 26 -9.38 -4.64 16.90
C ASP A 26 -10.74 -4.46 17.61
N PRO A 27 -11.22 -3.22 17.79
CA PRO A 27 -12.53 -2.97 18.42
C PRO A 27 -13.71 -3.63 17.71
N LEU A 28 -13.59 -3.85 16.40
CA LEU A 28 -14.63 -4.48 15.59
C LEU A 28 -14.50 -6.01 15.52
N TYR A 29 -13.42 -6.57 16.07
CA TYR A 29 -13.26 -8.03 16.13
C TYR A 29 -14.24 -8.62 17.15
N LYS A 30 -15.02 -9.60 16.72
CA LYS A 30 -15.96 -10.30 17.58
C LYS A 30 -15.47 -11.74 17.80
N SER A 31 -15.64 -12.25 19.00
CA SER A 31 -15.20 -13.61 19.35
C SER A 31 -15.89 -14.72 18.52
N GLU A 32 -17.04 -14.42 17.93
CA GLU A 32 -17.74 -15.29 16.97
C GLU A 32 -17.10 -15.27 15.57
N ASN A 33 -16.24 -14.28 15.29
CA ASN A 33 -15.40 -14.21 14.12
C ASN A 33 -14.04 -14.80 14.51
N ASP A 34 -13.93 -16.14 14.50
CA ASP A 34 -12.63 -16.77 14.69
C ASP A 34 -11.71 -16.51 13.49
N MET A 35 -10.42 -16.75 13.69
CA MET A 35 -9.43 -16.53 12.63
C MET A 35 -9.65 -17.44 11.41
N ASP A 36 -10.33 -18.57 11.57
CA ASP A 36 -10.65 -19.47 10.45
C ASP A 36 -11.65 -18.81 9.48
N LYS A 37 -12.63 -18.08 10.00
CA LYS A 37 -13.54 -17.29 9.16
C LYS A 37 -12.85 -16.13 8.47
N VAL A 38 -11.94 -15.43 9.17
CA VAL A 38 -11.14 -14.35 8.55
C VAL A 38 -10.30 -14.92 7.39
N VAL A 39 -9.70 -16.08 7.58
CA VAL A 39 -8.94 -16.77 6.51
C VAL A 39 -9.86 -17.17 5.35
N GLU A 40 -11.07 -17.66 5.64
CA GLU A 40 -12.00 -18.09 4.59
C GLU A 40 -12.52 -16.93 3.74
N HIS A 41 -12.93 -15.81 4.36
CA HIS A 41 -13.30 -14.61 3.63
C HIS A 41 -12.14 -14.07 2.79
N ALA A 42 -10.92 -14.02 3.36
CA ALA A 42 -9.74 -13.59 2.62
C ALA A 42 -9.42 -14.55 1.44
N ARG A 43 -9.74 -15.85 1.55
CA ARG A 43 -9.61 -16.83 0.47
C ARG A 43 -10.61 -16.58 -0.66
N GLU A 44 -11.87 -16.33 -0.30
CA GLU A 44 -12.92 -16.00 -1.26
C GLU A 44 -12.54 -14.75 -2.06
N ASP A 45 -12.08 -13.69 -1.37
CA ASP A 45 -11.61 -12.45 -2.00
C ASP A 45 -10.39 -12.69 -2.88
N LEU A 46 -9.39 -13.47 -2.41
CA LEU A 46 -8.20 -13.81 -3.18
C LEU A 46 -8.57 -14.48 -4.51
N HIS A 47 -9.46 -15.45 -4.46
CA HIS A 47 -9.91 -16.17 -5.65
C HIS A 47 -10.66 -15.25 -6.60
N ALA A 48 -11.62 -14.46 -6.07
CA ALA A 48 -12.39 -13.51 -6.88
C ALA A 48 -11.50 -12.47 -7.58
N LEU A 49 -10.51 -11.92 -6.88
CA LEU A 49 -9.56 -10.97 -7.46
C LEU A 49 -8.71 -11.61 -8.56
N GLN A 50 -8.18 -12.81 -8.33
CA GLN A 50 -7.38 -13.52 -9.32
C GLN A 50 -8.20 -13.94 -10.54
N ASP A 51 -9.43 -14.41 -10.34
CA ASP A 51 -10.35 -14.77 -11.42
C ASP A 51 -10.79 -13.52 -12.20
N GLY A 52 -10.83 -12.35 -11.55
CA GLY A 52 -11.02 -11.05 -12.19
C GLY A 52 -9.84 -10.57 -13.03
N GLY A 53 -8.69 -11.25 -12.97
CA GLY A 53 -7.53 -10.99 -13.81
C GLY A 53 -6.68 -9.81 -13.36
N VAL A 54 -6.63 -9.52 -12.05
CA VAL A 54 -5.72 -8.49 -11.50
C VAL A 54 -4.25 -8.92 -11.65
N ASP A 55 -3.36 -7.95 -11.83
CA ASP A 55 -1.94 -8.22 -12.03
C ASP A 55 -1.16 -8.40 -10.71
N GLY A 56 -1.70 -7.91 -9.61
CA GLY A 56 -1.12 -8.03 -8.28
C GLY A 56 -2.13 -7.78 -7.18
N ILE A 57 -1.76 -8.13 -5.94
CA ILE A 57 -2.64 -8.01 -4.77
C ILE A 57 -1.87 -7.37 -3.61
N ILE A 58 -2.55 -6.51 -2.84
CA ILE A 58 -2.06 -5.99 -1.56
C ILE A 58 -2.98 -6.47 -0.45
N PHE A 59 -2.42 -7.21 0.49
CA PHE A 59 -3.12 -7.56 1.73
C PHE A 59 -3.04 -6.39 2.71
N SER A 60 -4.18 -5.89 3.17
CA SER A 60 -4.23 -4.78 4.12
C SER A 60 -5.18 -5.06 5.28
N ASN A 61 -4.90 -4.45 6.42
CA ASN A 61 -5.76 -4.49 7.61
C ASN A 61 -6.79 -3.35 7.60
N GLU A 62 -7.49 -3.16 6.48
CA GLU A 62 -8.42 -2.04 6.27
C GLU A 62 -9.50 -1.93 7.36
N PHE A 63 -9.96 -3.07 7.89
CA PHE A 63 -11.00 -3.09 8.90
C PHE A 63 -10.48 -3.06 10.35
N SER A 64 -9.17 -2.88 10.56
CA SER A 64 -8.55 -2.64 11.89
C SER A 64 -8.76 -1.19 12.36
N LEU A 65 -10.00 -0.73 12.36
CA LEU A 65 -10.36 0.64 12.73
C LEU A 65 -10.57 0.78 14.25
N PRO A 66 -10.04 1.88 14.88
CA PRO A 66 -9.16 2.92 14.33
C PRO A 66 -7.71 2.42 14.19
N TYR A 67 -7.01 2.86 13.14
CA TYR A 67 -5.65 2.41 12.87
C TYR A 67 -4.65 2.82 13.93
N GLN A 68 -3.75 1.91 14.29
CA GLN A 68 -2.66 2.14 15.23
C GLN A 68 -1.38 2.56 14.50
N ARG A 69 -0.70 3.60 15.00
CA ARG A 69 0.60 4.06 14.47
C ARG A 69 1.80 3.26 14.98
N ASN A 70 1.60 2.57 16.08
CA ASN A 70 2.46 1.55 16.61
C ASN A 70 1.57 0.35 16.88
N MET A 71 1.53 -0.56 15.93
CA MET A 71 0.66 -1.73 16.00
C MET A 71 1.04 -2.64 17.16
N ASP A 72 0.04 -3.11 17.88
CA ASP A 72 0.20 -4.24 18.75
C ASP A 72 0.64 -5.47 17.94
N MET A 73 1.54 -6.26 18.48
CA MET A 73 2.13 -7.43 17.80
C MET A 73 1.08 -8.42 17.26
N VAL A 74 -0.11 -8.44 17.86
CA VAL A 74 -1.19 -9.35 17.45
C VAL A 74 -1.67 -9.05 16.02
N THR A 75 -1.74 -7.77 15.63
CA THR A 75 -2.22 -7.37 14.30
C THR A 75 -1.31 -7.89 13.17
N PRO A 76 0.01 -7.57 13.12
CA PRO A 76 0.86 -8.12 12.06
C PRO A 76 1.03 -9.64 12.16
N ALA A 77 0.94 -10.24 13.36
CA ALA A 77 0.96 -11.69 13.51
C ALA A 77 -0.29 -12.34 12.92
N ALA A 78 -1.48 -11.76 13.14
CA ALA A 78 -2.73 -12.24 12.55
C ALA A 78 -2.75 -12.05 11.02
N MET A 79 -2.24 -10.92 10.51
CA MET A 79 -2.06 -10.74 9.05
C MET A 79 -1.13 -11.81 8.47
N ALA A 80 0.00 -12.09 9.14
CA ALA A 80 0.92 -13.14 8.70
C ALA A 80 0.27 -14.53 8.72
N TYR A 81 -0.59 -14.81 9.71
CA TYR A 81 -1.36 -16.05 9.78
C TYR A 81 -2.30 -16.18 8.57
N VAL A 82 -3.08 -15.14 8.25
CA VAL A 82 -3.98 -15.14 7.08
C VAL A 82 -3.19 -15.38 5.80
N ILE A 83 -2.16 -14.58 5.54
CA ILE A 83 -1.35 -14.69 4.32
C ILE A 83 -0.65 -16.05 4.22
N GLY A 84 -0.17 -16.56 5.36
CA GLY A 84 0.47 -17.88 5.43
C GLY A 84 -0.46 -19.02 5.04
N ASN A 85 -1.73 -18.98 5.48
CA ASN A 85 -2.75 -19.95 5.09
C ASN A 85 -3.11 -19.90 3.60
N LEU A 86 -3.03 -18.72 2.98
CA LEU A 86 -3.34 -18.52 1.56
C LEU A 86 -2.13 -18.69 0.63
N ARG A 87 -0.93 -18.87 1.19
CA ARG A 87 0.35 -18.80 0.45
C ARG A 87 0.42 -19.67 -0.79
N SER A 88 -0.13 -20.89 -0.74
CA SER A 88 -0.12 -21.82 -1.88
C SER A 88 -1.14 -21.49 -2.97
N GLU A 89 -2.09 -20.62 -2.67
CA GLU A 89 -3.20 -20.23 -3.55
C GLU A 89 -2.93 -18.90 -4.27
N ILE A 90 -1.91 -18.13 -3.80
CA ILE A 90 -1.52 -16.85 -4.42
C ILE A 90 -0.76 -17.13 -5.72
N LYS A 91 -1.31 -16.68 -6.85
CA LYS A 91 -0.79 -16.90 -8.20
C LYS A 91 -0.16 -15.65 -8.83
N VAL A 92 -0.37 -14.48 -8.25
CA VAL A 92 0.13 -13.19 -8.74
C VAL A 92 1.12 -12.58 -7.73
N PRO A 93 1.98 -11.64 -8.12
CA PRO A 93 2.80 -10.88 -7.18
C PRO A 93 1.93 -10.24 -6.10
N TYR A 94 2.39 -10.30 -4.86
CA TYR A 94 1.64 -9.70 -3.76
C TYR A 94 2.50 -8.84 -2.86
N GLY A 95 1.86 -7.82 -2.32
CA GLY A 95 2.38 -6.90 -1.33
C GLY A 95 1.58 -6.90 -0.05
N VAL A 96 2.05 -6.12 0.91
CA VAL A 96 1.34 -5.89 2.17
C VAL A 96 1.28 -4.39 2.48
N ASP A 97 0.23 -4.02 3.20
CA ASP A 97 0.03 -2.69 3.77
C ASP A 97 -0.47 -2.86 5.21
N ALA A 98 0.45 -2.80 6.17
CA ALA A 98 0.11 -2.67 7.58
C ALA A 98 -0.16 -1.18 7.84
N ILE A 99 -1.44 -0.80 7.71
CA ILE A 99 -1.88 0.59 7.62
C ILE A 99 -1.44 1.37 8.85
N SER A 100 -0.84 2.53 8.62
CA SER A 100 -0.35 3.47 9.62
C SER A 100 0.90 3.05 10.39
N ASP A 101 1.45 1.85 10.20
CA ASP A 101 2.72 1.44 10.84
C ASP A 101 3.73 0.91 9.80
N GLY A 102 4.60 1.80 9.33
CA GLY A 102 5.62 1.45 8.33
C GLY A 102 6.63 0.41 8.82
N ARG A 103 6.89 0.33 10.13
CA ARG A 103 7.80 -0.68 10.69
C ARG A 103 7.14 -2.06 10.69
N ALA A 104 5.90 -2.16 11.18
CA ALA A 104 5.14 -3.39 11.13
C ALA A 104 4.97 -3.88 9.68
N CYS A 105 4.76 -2.96 8.73
CA CYS A 105 4.66 -3.27 7.31
C CYS A 105 5.94 -3.94 6.77
N LEU A 106 7.13 -3.43 7.09
CA LEU A 106 8.41 -4.03 6.67
C LEU A 106 8.65 -5.40 7.34
N GLU A 107 8.34 -5.52 8.63
CA GLU A 107 8.52 -6.75 9.38
C GLU A 107 7.55 -7.85 8.90
N LEU A 108 6.30 -7.47 8.61
CA LEU A 108 5.31 -8.36 7.99
C LEU A 108 5.78 -8.81 6.59
N ALA A 109 6.24 -7.87 5.76
CA ALA A 109 6.72 -8.18 4.42
C ALA A 109 7.86 -9.21 4.45
N ALA A 110 8.80 -9.08 5.40
CA ALA A 110 9.87 -10.04 5.59
C ALA A 110 9.35 -11.43 6.00
N ALA A 111 8.39 -11.47 6.93
CA ALA A 111 7.82 -12.71 7.45
C ALA A 111 7.06 -13.50 6.37
N VAL A 112 6.27 -12.80 5.55
CA VAL A 112 5.43 -13.44 4.52
C VAL A 112 6.07 -13.47 3.13
N LYS A 113 7.29 -12.93 2.97
CA LYS A 113 8.01 -12.82 1.70
C LYS A 113 7.22 -12.05 0.63
N ALA A 114 6.60 -10.93 1.03
CA ALA A 114 5.96 -10.03 0.09
C ALA A 114 6.99 -9.39 -0.86
N GLN A 115 6.62 -9.16 -2.11
CA GLN A 115 7.49 -8.55 -3.10
C GLN A 115 7.48 -7.03 -3.06
N PHE A 116 6.43 -6.44 -2.52
CA PHE A 116 6.33 -4.99 -2.36
C PHE A 116 5.52 -4.62 -1.13
N VAL A 117 5.67 -3.37 -0.71
CA VAL A 117 4.88 -2.75 0.35
C VAL A 117 4.30 -1.43 -0.15
N ARG A 118 3.14 -1.07 0.34
CA ARG A 118 2.52 0.23 0.15
C ARG A 118 2.28 0.87 1.50
N GLY A 119 2.46 2.17 1.63
CA GLY A 119 2.17 2.84 2.89
C GLY A 119 2.75 4.24 3.00
N THR A 120 2.51 4.87 4.14
CA THR A 120 3.02 6.20 4.48
C THR A 120 4.35 6.07 5.22
N PHE A 121 5.45 6.06 4.48
CA PHE A 121 6.81 5.84 5.02
C PHE A 121 7.61 7.13 5.24
N CYS A 122 7.15 8.27 4.77
CA CYS A 122 7.81 9.56 4.90
C CYS A 122 6.78 10.68 5.07
N GLY A 123 7.26 11.87 5.42
CA GLY A 123 6.43 13.07 5.58
C GLY A 123 5.79 13.21 6.95
N VAL A 124 5.13 14.33 7.15
CA VAL A 124 4.41 14.68 8.37
C VAL A 124 2.98 15.07 7.98
N TYR A 125 2.00 14.38 8.53
CA TYR A 125 0.59 14.56 8.20
C TYR A 125 -0.24 14.77 9.48
N VAL A 126 -1.43 15.31 9.33
CA VAL A 126 -2.40 15.50 10.40
C VAL A 126 -3.79 15.13 9.93
N GLY A 127 -4.50 14.36 10.71
CA GLY A 127 -5.88 13.91 10.46
C GLY A 127 -6.57 13.52 11.75
N ASP A 128 -7.68 12.79 11.65
CA ASP A 128 -8.49 12.37 12.80
C ASP A 128 -7.70 11.52 13.80
N GLY A 129 -6.73 10.75 13.33
CA GLY A 129 -5.80 9.98 14.16
C GLY A 129 -4.67 10.81 14.80
N GLY A 130 -4.69 12.15 14.67
CA GLY A 130 -3.68 13.06 15.22
C GLY A 130 -2.47 13.27 14.29
N LEU A 131 -1.30 13.53 14.87
CA LEU A 131 -0.08 13.81 14.12
C LEU A 131 0.57 12.52 13.62
N TYR A 132 0.86 12.46 12.33
CA TYR A 132 1.56 11.39 11.66
C TYR A 132 2.98 11.86 11.29
N ASN A 133 3.95 11.54 12.12
CA ASN A 133 5.34 11.92 11.94
C ASN A 133 6.20 10.69 11.61
N ASN A 134 6.62 10.56 10.35
CA ASN A 134 7.35 9.38 9.88
C ASN A 134 8.86 9.58 9.99
N ASP A 135 9.53 8.68 10.68
CA ASP A 135 11.00 8.57 10.67
C ASP A 135 11.45 7.60 9.55
N PHE A 136 11.44 8.10 8.30
CA PHE A 136 11.87 7.29 7.16
C PHE A 136 13.31 6.80 7.26
N SER A 137 14.14 7.49 8.01
CA SER A 137 15.54 7.12 8.18
C SER A 137 15.70 5.84 9.02
N SER A 138 14.90 5.70 10.09
CA SER A 138 14.79 4.45 10.84
C SER A 138 14.16 3.33 10.02
N LEU A 139 13.15 3.61 9.23
CA LEU A 139 12.50 2.62 8.36
C LEU A 139 13.46 2.06 7.32
N LEU A 140 14.23 2.91 6.63
CA LEU A 140 15.21 2.44 5.65
C LEU A 140 16.33 1.62 6.28
N ARG A 141 16.79 1.99 7.49
CA ARG A 141 17.75 1.16 8.25
C ARG A 141 17.14 -0.16 8.68
N ARG A 142 15.86 -0.17 9.05
CA ARG A 142 15.14 -1.42 9.38
C ARG A 142 15.01 -2.32 8.16
N LYS A 143 14.64 -1.77 6.99
CA LYS A 143 14.63 -2.52 5.73
C LYS A 143 15.98 -3.17 5.46
N ALA A 144 17.08 -2.41 5.58
CA ALA A 144 18.43 -2.91 5.34
C ALA A 144 18.90 -3.99 6.33
N ALA A 145 18.29 -4.06 7.51
CA ALA A 145 18.58 -5.07 8.53
C ALA A 145 17.72 -6.34 8.40
N LEU A 146 16.78 -6.38 7.46
CA LEU A 146 15.91 -7.51 7.15
C LEU A 146 16.28 -8.08 5.77
N PRO A 147 15.92 -9.32 5.45
CA PRO A 147 16.15 -9.91 4.12
C PRO A 147 15.15 -9.34 3.09
N LEU A 148 15.26 -8.05 2.81
CA LEU A 148 14.33 -7.25 2.01
C LEU A 148 15.06 -6.49 0.88
N GLU A 149 16.16 -7.01 0.37
CA GLU A 149 16.99 -6.35 -0.63
C GLU A 149 16.18 -6.02 -1.89
N ASP A 150 15.34 -6.95 -2.33
CA ASP A 150 14.52 -6.82 -3.55
C ASP A 150 13.14 -6.21 -3.32
N LEU A 151 12.76 -5.95 -2.05
CA LEU A 151 11.46 -5.40 -1.70
C LEU A 151 11.24 -4.03 -2.34
N LYS A 152 10.14 -3.89 -3.09
CA LYS A 152 9.71 -2.61 -3.67
C LYS A 152 8.87 -1.82 -2.68
N MET A 153 9.18 -0.55 -2.52
CA MET A 153 8.46 0.33 -1.60
C MET A 153 7.66 1.40 -2.37
N LEU A 154 6.34 1.36 -2.19
CA LEU A 154 5.38 2.29 -2.78
C LEU A 154 4.97 3.31 -1.70
N TYR A 155 5.39 4.57 -1.87
CA TYR A 155 5.18 5.60 -0.86
C TYR A 155 3.95 6.44 -1.15
N PHE A 156 3.06 6.56 -0.17
CA PHE A 156 2.14 7.69 -0.16
C PHE A 156 2.91 8.99 0.05
N ILE A 157 2.66 9.97 -0.80
CA ILE A 157 3.17 11.33 -0.63
C ILE A 157 2.06 12.36 -0.36
N ASN A 158 0.81 11.93 -0.52
CA ASN A 158 -0.40 12.63 -0.13
C ASN A 158 -1.48 11.60 0.25
N PRO A 159 -1.35 10.96 1.43
CA PRO A 159 -2.35 9.97 1.87
C PRO A 159 -3.75 10.58 1.95
N GLU A 160 -4.75 9.79 1.60
CA GLU A 160 -6.15 10.15 1.80
C GLU A 160 -6.47 10.34 3.27
N SER A 161 -7.46 11.17 3.57
CA SER A 161 -7.96 11.47 4.92
C SER A 161 -6.98 12.22 5.83
N ASP A 162 -5.74 12.42 5.41
CA ASP A 162 -4.72 13.17 6.15
C ASP A 162 -4.21 14.37 5.36
N ARG A 163 -3.97 15.47 6.05
CA ARG A 163 -3.39 16.68 5.44
C ARG A 163 -1.88 16.70 5.63
N ASN A 164 -1.14 16.85 4.53
CA ASN A 164 0.30 17.08 4.59
C ASN A 164 0.61 18.43 5.25
N LEU A 165 1.50 18.44 6.22
CA LEU A 165 2.01 19.67 6.85
C LEU A 165 3.10 20.37 6.01
N ASP A 166 3.67 19.67 5.04
CA ASP A 166 4.55 20.28 4.03
C ASP A 166 3.67 20.98 2.97
N THR A 167 3.79 22.30 2.88
CA THR A 167 2.97 23.14 2.00
C THR A 167 3.55 23.32 0.59
N ARG A 168 4.68 22.68 0.28
CA ARG A 168 5.25 22.70 -1.06
C ARG A 168 4.30 22.01 -2.07
N PRO A 169 4.37 22.37 -3.37
CA PRO A 169 3.69 21.61 -4.42
C PRO A 169 4.05 20.12 -4.34
N LEU A 170 3.10 19.23 -4.62
CA LEU A 170 3.31 17.78 -4.52
C LEU A 170 4.45 17.29 -5.41
N ALA A 171 4.63 17.89 -6.57
CA ALA A 171 5.74 17.62 -7.48
C ALA A 171 7.13 17.87 -6.83
N ASP A 172 7.26 18.92 -6.00
CA ASP A 172 8.50 19.26 -5.30
C ASP A 172 8.71 18.33 -4.08
N ILE A 173 7.64 17.96 -3.40
CA ILE A 173 7.68 16.92 -2.35
C ILE A 173 8.16 15.61 -2.96
N ALA A 174 7.62 15.19 -4.10
CA ALA A 174 8.02 13.99 -4.83
C ALA A 174 9.51 14.00 -5.17
N LYS A 175 10.04 15.11 -5.74
CA LYS A 175 11.48 15.25 -6.03
C LYS A 175 12.34 15.10 -4.78
N SER A 176 11.92 15.75 -3.70
CA SER A 176 12.65 15.69 -2.42
C SER A 176 12.64 14.28 -1.82
N THR A 177 11.51 13.58 -1.91
CA THR A 177 11.34 12.20 -1.45
C THR A 177 12.22 11.25 -2.27
N MET A 178 12.22 11.38 -3.58
CA MET A 178 13.08 10.59 -4.47
C MET A 178 14.56 10.78 -4.15
N ALA A 179 14.99 12.02 -3.91
CA ALA A 179 16.39 12.33 -3.62
C ALA A 179 16.87 11.77 -2.26
N LYS A 180 15.98 11.62 -1.28
CA LYS A 180 16.34 11.26 0.10
C LYS A 180 16.02 9.82 0.46
N ALA A 181 14.91 9.30 0.00
CA ALA A 181 14.39 7.99 0.36
C ALA A 181 14.40 7.00 -0.81
N ALA A 182 14.52 7.49 -2.04
CA ALA A 182 14.55 6.70 -3.27
C ALA A 182 13.50 5.57 -3.31
N PRO A 183 12.18 5.87 -3.10
CA PRO A 183 11.14 4.86 -3.21
C PRO A 183 11.09 4.27 -4.61
N ASP A 184 10.60 3.04 -4.71
CA ASP A 184 10.40 2.38 -6.02
C ASP A 184 9.16 2.92 -6.76
N GLY A 185 8.20 3.49 -6.02
CA GLY A 185 7.01 4.11 -6.60
C GLY A 185 6.38 5.16 -5.69
N LEU A 186 5.65 6.09 -6.30
CA LEU A 186 4.90 7.14 -5.63
C LEU A 186 3.41 6.93 -5.84
N CYS A 187 2.66 6.81 -4.75
CA CYS A 187 1.21 6.65 -4.75
C CYS A 187 0.55 8.03 -4.62
N ILE A 188 -0.29 8.38 -5.57
CA ILE A 188 -1.02 9.64 -5.60
C ILE A 188 -2.48 9.37 -5.29
N SER A 189 -2.96 9.99 -4.20
CA SER A 189 -4.32 9.84 -3.69
C SER A 189 -5.16 11.09 -3.89
N ALA A 190 -6.47 10.95 -3.79
CA ALA A 190 -7.39 12.06 -3.58
C ALA A 190 -7.49 12.42 -2.08
N ASN A 191 -8.40 13.35 -1.74
CA ASN A 191 -8.54 13.80 -0.34
C ASN A 191 -9.27 12.79 0.57
N ALA A 192 -9.99 11.85 -0.01
CA ALA A 192 -10.73 10.81 0.72
C ALA A 192 -10.63 9.46 0.02
N ALA A 193 -10.72 8.38 0.80
CA ALA A 193 -10.72 7.03 0.28
C ALA A 193 -11.82 6.83 -0.78
N GLY A 194 -11.48 6.17 -1.89
CA GLY A 194 -12.40 5.93 -3.01
C GLY A 194 -12.78 7.15 -3.84
N GLN A 195 -12.27 8.34 -3.52
CA GLN A 195 -12.48 9.54 -4.34
C GLN A 195 -11.57 9.52 -5.59
N ASP A 196 -12.10 10.03 -6.72
CA ASP A 196 -11.35 10.11 -7.97
C ASP A 196 -10.16 11.08 -7.84
N VAL A 197 -8.96 10.60 -8.16
CA VAL A 197 -7.73 11.41 -8.15
C VAL A 197 -7.72 12.37 -9.33
N ASP A 198 -7.30 13.61 -9.12
CA ASP A 198 -7.11 14.57 -10.20
C ASP A 198 -5.97 14.12 -11.15
N ASP A 199 -6.28 13.94 -12.42
CA ASP A 199 -5.32 13.55 -13.46
C ASP A 199 -4.19 14.57 -13.60
N ALA A 200 -4.46 15.85 -13.40
CA ALA A 200 -3.44 16.92 -13.43
C ALA A 200 -2.44 16.75 -12.27
N LEU A 201 -2.89 16.28 -11.13
CA LEU A 201 -2.00 16.00 -10.00
C LEU A 201 -1.04 14.82 -10.31
N ILE A 202 -1.56 13.72 -10.87
CA ILE A 202 -0.75 12.59 -11.33
C ILE A 202 0.28 13.06 -12.37
N ALA A 203 -0.17 13.82 -13.37
CA ALA A 203 0.68 14.35 -14.43
C ALA A 203 1.81 15.22 -13.89
N SER A 204 1.51 16.12 -12.95
CA SER A 204 2.50 17.03 -12.36
C SER A 204 3.63 16.28 -11.63
N VAL A 205 3.29 15.21 -10.93
CA VAL A 205 4.27 14.36 -10.24
C VAL A 205 5.09 13.56 -11.26
N LYS A 206 4.45 13.00 -12.28
CA LYS A 206 5.12 12.21 -13.33
C LYS A 206 6.08 13.08 -14.17
N GLU A 207 5.67 14.27 -14.57
CA GLU A 207 6.53 15.21 -15.30
C GLU A 207 7.77 15.63 -14.50
N ALA A 208 7.58 15.83 -13.20
CA ALA A 208 8.66 16.20 -12.30
C ALA A 208 9.63 15.05 -11.99
N ASN A 209 9.20 13.78 -12.17
CA ASN A 209 9.93 12.57 -11.78
C ASN A 209 9.77 11.48 -12.87
N LYS A 210 10.33 11.71 -14.06
CA LYS A 210 10.11 10.86 -15.25
C LYS A 210 10.51 9.40 -15.08
N ASP A 211 11.51 9.14 -14.25
CA ASP A 211 12.12 7.82 -14.07
C ASP A 211 11.46 7.01 -12.92
N VAL A 212 10.57 7.62 -12.14
CA VAL A 212 9.86 6.91 -11.07
C VAL A 212 8.53 6.37 -11.54
N VAL A 213 8.12 5.25 -10.94
CA VAL A 213 6.77 4.70 -11.11
C VAL A 213 5.79 5.57 -10.32
N VAL A 214 4.76 6.08 -10.99
CA VAL A 214 3.67 6.85 -10.36
C VAL A 214 2.39 6.03 -10.46
N LEU A 215 1.77 5.77 -9.31
CA LEU A 215 0.54 4.99 -9.20
C LEU A 215 -0.64 5.92 -8.92
N CYS A 216 -1.75 5.72 -9.64
CA CYS A 216 -3.06 6.19 -9.19
C CYS A 216 -3.50 5.29 -8.04
N ASN A 217 -3.56 5.85 -6.83
CA ASN A 217 -3.62 5.01 -5.63
C ASN A 217 -5.04 4.68 -5.16
N THR A 218 -6.00 5.52 -5.39
CA THR A 218 -7.37 5.31 -4.89
C THR A 218 -8.40 5.83 -5.88
N GLY A 219 -9.63 5.38 -5.76
CA GLY A 219 -10.73 5.84 -6.59
C GLY A 219 -10.71 5.34 -8.03
N CYS A 220 -9.85 4.37 -8.36
CA CYS A 220 -9.87 3.71 -9.65
C CYS A 220 -11.14 2.86 -9.79
N ARG A 221 -11.89 3.06 -10.86
CA ARG A 221 -13.15 2.36 -11.16
C ARG A 221 -13.16 1.93 -12.62
N LEU A 222 -14.01 0.99 -12.96
CA LEU A 222 -14.14 0.47 -14.33
C LEU A 222 -14.29 1.58 -15.38
N ASN A 223 -15.03 2.66 -15.06
CA ASN A 223 -15.25 3.78 -15.97
C ASN A 223 -14.16 4.86 -15.95
N THR A 224 -13.17 4.78 -15.04
CA THR A 224 -12.10 5.77 -14.92
C THR A 224 -10.71 5.19 -15.15
N ILE A 225 -10.53 3.89 -14.97
CA ILE A 225 -9.21 3.22 -14.95
C ILE A 225 -8.41 3.43 -16.24
N GLU A 226 -9.04 3.31 -17.41
CA GLU A 226 -8.39 3.52 -18.69
C GLU A 226 -7.81 4.92 -18.80
N ARG A 227 -8.59 5.95 -18.43
CA ARG A 227 -8.14 7.34 -18.40
C ARG A 227 -6.99 7.55 -17.43
N LYS A 228 -7.06 6.99 -16.22
CA LYS A 228 -5.99 7.07 -15.21
C LYS A 228 -4.69 6.49 -15.73
N LEU A 229 -4.74 5.35 -16.34
CA LEU A 229 -3.59 4.65 -16.90
C LEU A 229 -3.01 5.32 -18.16
N THR A 230 -3.62 6.37 -18.72
CA THR A 230 -2.94 7.18 -19.75
C THR A 230 -1.75 7.93 -19.16
N THR A 231 -1.82 8.34 -17.90
CA THR A 231 -0.79 9.15 -17.21
C THR A 231 -0.03 8.34 -16.16
N ALA A 232 -0.74 7.60 -15.31
CA ALA A 232 -0.12 6.74 -14.30
C ALA A 232 0.57 5.51 -14.93
N ASP A 233 1.57 5.00 -14.25
CA ASP A 233 2.28 3.77 -14.65
C ASP A 233 1.60 2.50 -14.13
N ALA A 234 0.79 2.64 -13.08
CA ALA A 234 0.00 1.57 -12.47
C ALA A 234 -1.21 2.16 -11.72
N ALA A 235 -2.12 1.29 -11.30
CA ALA A 235 -3.28 1.66 -10.48
C ALA A 235 -3.46 0.70 -9.30
N VAL A 236 -4.00 1.23 -8.20
CA VAL A 236 -4.44 0.48 -7.02
C VAL A 236 -5.93 0.72 -6.79
#